data_c96bdcee71b50f0bc0c4f5e9f2f2eb59
#
_entry.id   c96bdcee71b50f0bc0c4f5e9f2f2eb59
#
_cell.length_a   1.000
_cell.length_b   1.000
_cell.length_c   1.000
_cell.angle_alpha   90.00
_cell.angle_beta   90.00
_cell.angle_gamma   90.00
#
_symmetry.space_group_name_H-M   'P 1'
#
loop_
_entity.id
_entity.type
_entity.pdbx_description
1 polymer ?
#
loop_
_entity_poly.entity_id
_entity_poly.type
_entity_poly.pdbx_seq_one_letter_code
_entity_poly.pdbx_strand_id
1 'polypeptide(L)'
;MARFDVYRNSAIEGFLLDVQADLLSHLNTRVVVPLLPSDGGFQPARGLNPVFEIEGGRFVMATQFLATVPSSLLKAPVARLGASRTEITTALDMLFQGF
;
A
#
# COMPACT_ATOMS: atom_id res chain seq x y z
N MET A 1 -12.35 3.43 7.17
CA MET A 1 -11.23 2.87 6.38
C MET A 1 -11.78 2.32 5.08
N ALA A 2 -11.18 2.72 3.99
CA ALA A 2 -11.58 2.24 2.67
C ALA A 2 -10.39 1.62 1.98
N ARG A 3 -10.63 0.64 1.14
CA ARG A 3 -9.59 0.00 0.35
C ARG A 3 -8.87 1.06 -0.47
N PHE A 4 -7.53 0.98 -0.48
CA PHE A 4 -6.62 1.89 -1.19
C PHE A 4 -6.47 3.26 -0.54
N ASP A 5 -6.92 3.42 0.70
CA ASP A 5 -6.55 4.58 1.51
C ASP A 5 -5.08 4.45 1.93
N VAL A 6 -4.42 5.59 2.06
CA VAL A 6 -3.00 5.68 2.43
C VAL A 6 -2.88 6.30 3.81
N TYR A 7 -2.08 5.69 4.66
CA TYR A 7 -1.90 6.11 6.05
C TYR A 7 -0.43 6.38 6.35
N ARG A 8 -0.18 7.36 7.20
CA ARG A 8 1.16 7.63 7.69
C ARG A 8 1.53 6.60 8.75
N ASN A 9 2.78 6.19 8.78
CA ASN A 9 3.28 5.28 9.80
C ASN A 9 4.57 5.86 10.38
N SER A 10 4.57 6.12 11.71
CA SER A 10 5.74 6.69 12.38
C SER A 10 6.92 5.73 12.46
N ALA A 11 6.70 4.44 12.24
CA ALA A 11 7.76 3.44 12.31
C ALA A 11 8.62 3.36 11.06
N ILE A 12 8.14 3.92 9.93
CA ILE A 12 8.87 3.89 8.66
C ILE A 12 8.86 5.26 8.02
N GLU A 13 9.83 5.50 7.14
CA GLU A 13 9.85 6.69 6.31
C GLU A 13 9.03 6.42 5.06
N GLY A 14 7.73 6.66 5.16
CA GLY A 14 6.81 6.36 4.09
C GLY A 14 5.40 6.19 4.61
N PHE A 15 4.63 5.37 3.91
CA PHE A 15 3.21 5.23 4.21
C PHE A 15 2.81 3.75 4.17
N LEU A 16 1.58 3.50 4.59
CA LEU A 16 0.96 2.18 4.47
C LEU A 16 -0.27 2.31 3.57
N LEU A 17 -0.36 1.45 2.57
CA LEU A 17 -1.50 1.38 1.65
C LEU A 17 -2.41 0.24 2.09
N ASP A 18 -3.67 0.56 2.39
CA ASP A 18 -4.66 -0.43 2.76
C ASP A 18 -5.14 -1.16 1.51
N VAL A 19 -4.91 -2.46 1.45
CA VAL A 19 -5.30 -3.26 0.28
C VAL A 19 -6.38 -4.30 0.61
N GLN A 20 -6.84 -4.34 1.87
CA GLN A 20 -7.85 -5.31 2.28
C GLN A 20 -9.21 -4.96 1.69
N ALA A 21 -9.95 -5.97 1.23
CA ALA A 21 -11.28 -5.78 0.66
C ALA A 21 -12.22 -5.12 1.70
N ASP A 22 -13.03 -4.17 1.23
CA ASP A 22 -13.96 -3.46 2.11
C ASP A 22 -14.98 -4.40 2.76
N LEU A 23 -15.28 -5.52 2.13
CA LEU A 23 -16.17 -6.54 2.70
C LEU A 23 -15.66 -7.05 4.05
N LEU A 24 -14.35 -6.99 4.27
CA LEU A 24 -13.71 -7.46 5.50
C LEU A 24 -13.40 -6.34 6.47
N SER A 25 -14.02 -5.18 6.31
CA SER A 25 -13.72 -4.01 7.13
C SER A 25 -14.10 -4.21 8.61
N HIS A 26 -14.92 -5.21 8.91
CA HIS A 26 -15.33 -5.51 10.28
C HIS A 26 -14.22 -6.19 11.09
N LEU A 27 -13.17 -6.67 10.43
CA LEU A 27 -12.06 -7.30 11.14
C LEU A 27 -11.23 -6.23 11.86
N ASN A 28 -10.60 -6.62 12.96
CA ASN A 28 -9.73 -5.70 13.71
C ASN A 28 -8.31 -5.68 13.18
N THR A 29 -8.07 -6.28 12.03
CA THR A 29 -6.78 -6.28 11.33
C THR A 29 -6.98 -5.79 9.91
N ARG A 30 -5.89 -5.22 9.34
CA ARG A 30 -5.89 -4.76 7.94
C ARG A 30 -4.63 -5.26 7.26
N VAL A 31 -4.79 -5.74 6.02
CA VAL A 31 -3.63 -6.08 5.19
C VAL A 31 -3.18 -4.81 4.48
N VAL A 32 -1.92 -4.45 4.66
CA VAL A 32 -1.35 -3.23 4.10
C VAL A 32 -0.07 -3.53 3.33
N VAL A 33 0.30 -2.60 2.45
CA VAL A 33 1.56 -2.66 1.71
C VAL A 33 2.34 -1.38 2.02
N PRO A 34 3.62 -1.49 2.41
CA PRO A 34 4.43 -0.30 2.62
C PRO A 34 4.66 0.47 1.32
N LEU A 35 4.59 1.79 1.41
CA LEU A 35 4.96 2.70 0.33
C LEU A 35 6.27 3.37 0.76
N LEU A 36 7.37 3.01 0.11
CA LEU A 36 8.71 3.42 0.50
C LEU A 36 9.23 4.51 -0.43
N PRO A 37 10.06 5.46 0.08
CA PRO A 37 10.62 6.50 -0.78
C PRO A 37 11.35 5.90 -1.98
N SER A 38 11.12 6.45 -3.16
CA SER A 38 11.70 5.89 -4.39
C SER A 38 13.22 6.05 -4.45
N ASP A 39 13.78 6.95 -3.66
CA ASP A 39 15.22 7.17 -3.59
C ASP A 39 15.90 6.38 -2.46
N GLY A 40 15.15 5.49 -1.81
CA GLY A 40 15.64 4.72 -0.66
C GLY A 40 16.38 3.43 -0.98
N GLY A 41 16.77 3.21 -2.24
CA GLY A 41 17.52 2.03 -2.62
C GLY A 41 16.70 0.80 -2.97
N PHE A 42 15.37 0.89 -2.84
CA PHE A 42 14.50 -0.21 -3.24
C PHE A 42 14.48 -0.30 -4.78
N GLN A 43 14.73 -1.48 -5.32
CA GLN A 43 14.76 -1.72 -6.76
C GLN A 43 13.40 -2.22 -7.23
N PRO A 44 12.59 -1.37 -7.89
CA PRO A 44 11.25 -1.80 -8.29
C PRO A 44 11.30 -2.84 -9.41
N ALA A 45 10.49 -3.87 -9.26
CA ALA A 45 10.26 -4.85 -10.30
C ALA A 45 9.03 -4.43 -11.09
N ARG A 46 9.13 -4.47 -12.40
CA ARG A 46 8.07 -4.00 -13.29
C ARG A 46 6.77 -4.77 -13.03
N GLY A 47 5.69 -4.03 -12.87
CA GLY A 47 4.37 -4.61 -12.60
C GLY A 47 4.14 -4.96 -11.15
N LEU A 48 5.18 -5.36 -10.43
CA LEU A 48 5.07 -5.71 -9.01
C LEU A 48 5.14 -4.49 -8.09
N ASN A 49 5.96 -3.50 -8.48
CA ASN A 49 6.25 -2.35 -7.60
C ASN A 49 5.93 -1.03 -8.31
N PRO A 50 4.64 -0.69 -8.48
CA PRO A 50 4.30 0.60 -9.07
C PRO A 50 4.72 1.76 -8.17
N VAL A 51 4.90 2.93 -8.78
CA VAL A 51 5.29 4.15 -8.08
C VAL A 51 4.12 5.12 -8.06
N PHE A 52 3.89 5.73 -6.91
CA PHE A 52 2.80 6.70 -6.74
C PHE A 52 3.34 8.00 -6.15
N GLU A 53 2.67 9.11 -6.48
CA GLU A 53 2.96 10.39 -5.86
C GLU A 53 2.06 10.59 -4.64
N ILE A 54 2.66 10.88 -3.49
CA ILE A 54 1.93 11.13 -2.26
C ILE A 54 2.59 12.32 -1.56
N GLU A 55 1.80 13.35 -1.30
CA GLU A 55 2.27 14.56 -0.62
C GLU A 55 3.54 15.15 -1.27
N GLY A 56 3.56 15.14 -2.60
CA GLY A 56 4.67 15.73 -3.35
C GLY A 56 5.91 14.87 -3.50
N GLY A 57 5.90 13.66 -2.94
CA GLY A 57 7.01 12.73 -3.06
C GLY A 57 6.63 11.50 -3.87
N ARG A 58 7.64 10.77 -4.31
CA ARG A 58 7.44 9.53 -5.08
C ARG A 58 7.73 8.35 -4.18
N PHE A 59 6.79 7.41 -4.14
CA PHE A 59 6.88 6.24 -3.26
C PHE A 59 6.61 4.98 -4.05
N VAL A 60 7.40 3.94 -3.76
CA VAL A 60 7.31 2.64 -4.41
C VAL A 60 6.41 1.74 -3.56
N MET A 61 5.42 1.10 -4.20
CA MET A 61 4.59 0.11 -3.54
C MET A 61 5.41 -1.17 -3.36
N ALA A 62 5.85 -1.44 -2.13
CA ALA A 62 6.67 -2.61 -1.83
C ALA A 62 5.77 -3.83 -1.63
N THR A 63 5.16 -4.29 -2.71
CA THR A 63 4.11 -5.30 -2.71
C THR A 63 4.51 -6.58 -1.98
N GLN A 64 5.75 -7.04 -2.17
CA GLN A 64 6.25 -8.26 -1.55
C GLN A 64 6.45 -8.14 -0.03
N PHE A 65 6.35 -6.92 0.50
CA PHE A 65 6.44 -6.68 1.94
C PHE A 65 5.07 -6.50 2.58
N LEU A 66 4.00 -6.90 1.89
CA LEU A 66 2.67 -6.76 2.47
C LEU A 66 2.62 -7.46 3.83
N ALA A 67 1.84 -6.89 4.74
CA ALA A 67 1.77 -7.38 6.10
C ALA A 67 0.40 -7.10 6.70
N THR A 68 0.08 -7.80 7.76
CA THR A 68 -1.14 -7.57 8.52
C THR A 68 -0.80 -6.71 9.73
N VAL A 69 -1.58 -5.66 9.94
CA VAL A 69 -1.41 -4.78 11.10
C VAL A 69 -2.74 -4.66 11.84
N PRO A 70 -2.72 -4.33 13.15
CA PRO A 70 -3.96 -4.00 13.83
C PRO A 70 -4.59 -2.76 13.21
N SER A 71 -5.91 -2.77 13.03
CA SER A 71 -6.60 -1.62 12.44
C SER A 71 -6.41 -0.34 13.26
N SER A 72 -6.14 -0.47 14.55
CA SER A 72 -5.91 0.68 15.43
C SER A 72 -4.65 1.47 15.08
N LEU A 73 -3.73 0.91 14.31
CA LEU A 73 -2.55 1.64 13.83
C LEU A 73 -2.88 2.62 12.72
N LEU A 74 -4.00 2.42 12.02
CA LEU A 74 -4.38 3.23 10.88
C LEU A 74 -5.32 4.34 11.35
N LYS A 75 -4.78 5.54 11.52
CA LYS A 75 -5.54 6.67 12.07
C LYS A 75 -6.40 7.31 10.98
N ALA A 76 -6.01 8.46 10.48
CA ALA A 76 -6.73 9.14 9.42
C ALA A 76 -5.97 8.98 8.10
N PRO A 77 -6.66 8.69 6.99
CA PRO A 77 -5.96 8.59 5.71
C PRO A 77 -5.41 9.94 5.29
N VAL A 78 -4.21 9.94 4.72
CA VAL A 78 -3.56 11.15 4.21
C VAL A 78 -3.68 11.27 2.69
N ALA A 79 -4.06 10.19 2.03
CA ALA A 79 -4.27 10.16 0.58
C ALA A 79 -5.15 8.97 0.22
N ARG A 80 -5.60 8.92 -1.02
CA ARG A 80 -6.43 7.83 -1.53
C ARG A 80 -5.97 7.47 -2.93
N LEU A 81 -5.73 6.19 -3.17
CA LEU A 81 -5.25 5.70 -4.45
C LEU A 81 -6.30 4.87 -5.20
N GLY A 82 -7.58 5.11 -4.93
CA GLY A 82 -8.65 4.38 -5.61
C GLY A 82 -8.63 4.53 -7.13
N ALA A 83 -8.13 5.66 -7.64
CA ALA A 83 -8.00 5.87 -9.08
C ALA A 83 -6.92 4.98 -9.71
N SER A 84 -6.03 4.42 -8.90
CA SER A 84 -4.96 3.53 -9.38
C SER A 84 -5.27 2.05 -9.08
N ARG A 85 -6.55 1.72 -8.91
CA ARG A 85 -6.99 0.37 -8.58
C ARG A 85 -6.37 -0.70 -9.48
N THR A 86 -6.35 -0.46 -10.78
CA THR A 86 -5.85 -1.46 -11.74
C THR A 86 -4.38 -1.76 -11.51
N GLU A 87 -3.57 -0.72 -11.31
CA GLU A 87 -2.13 -0.91 -11.05
C GLU A 87 -1.90 -1.67 -9.74
N ILE A 88 -2.67 -1.34 -8.71
CA ILE A 88 -2.52 -1.97 -7.39
C ILE A 88 -2.93 -3.43 -7.45
N THR A 89 -4.09 -3.73 -8.04
CA THR A 89 -4.57 -5.12 -8.11
C THR A 89 -3.69 -5.97 -9.02
N THR A 90 -3.14 -5.39 -10.09
CA THR A 90 -2.20 -6.10 -10.96
C THR A 90 -0.94 -6.49 -10.17
N ALA A 91 -0.44 -5.59 -9.32
CA ALA A 91 0.73 -5.88 -8.50
C ALA A 91 0.45 -7.01 -7.52
N LEU A 92 -0.71 -6.98 -6.86
CA LEU A 92 -1.11 -8.04 -5.94
C LEU A 92 -1.29 -9.38 -6.66
N ASP A 93 -1.91 -9.37 -7.83
CA ASP A 93 -2.08 -10.58 -8.63
C ASP A 93 -0.73 -11.17 -9.04
N MET A 94 0.22 -10.32 -9.41
CA MET A 94 1.56 -10.78 -9.75
C MET A 94 2.23 -11.44 -8.55
N LEU A 95 2.07 -10.87 -7.37
CA LEU A 95 2.65 -11.44 -6.16
C LEU A 95 2.07 -12.82 -5.85
N PHE A 96 0.76 -12.97 -5.98
CA PHE A 96 0.08 -14.19 -5.54
C PHE A 96 -0.08 -15.22 -6.65
N GLN A 97 -0.12 -14.82 -7.91
CA GLN A 97 -0.42 -15.71 -9.02
C GLN A 97 0.69 -15.75 -10.07
N GLY A 98 1.63 -14.82 -10.03
CA GLY A 98 2.73 -14.79 -10.98
C GLY A 98 2.39 -14.16 -12.32
N PHE A 99 1.25 -13.48 -12.42
CA PHE A 99 0.89 -12.79 -13.66
C PHE A 99 -0.09 -11.65 -13.44
#